data_a376a70e03a4ebaede4c498d0094af4b
#
_entry.id   a376a70e03a4ebaede4c498d0094af4b
#
_cell.length_a   1.000
_cell.length_b   1.000
_cell.length_c   1.000
_cell.angle_alpha   90.00
_cell.angle_beta   90.00
_cell.angle_gamma   90.00
#
_symmetry.space_group_name_H-M   'P 1'
#
loop_
_entity.id
_entity.type
_entity.pdbx_description
1 polymer ?
#
loop_
_entity_poly.entity_id
_entity_poly.type
_entity_poly.pdbx_seq_one_letter_code
_entity_poly.pdbx_strand_id
1 'polypeptide(L)'
;WSSDVCSSDLIYSDYDGVVNLKAVNDAAGGAPVVVDRKIIDLLLFCRDLCEGTGGQVNAALGGVLALWHDAREAGISDPASAALPDAAALAEAARHTDFSSVIIDEAASTVQITDPALRLDVGAIAKGYAVEQVCRAAPDGLLLSVGGNVRATGPKPGGENWVVGIQAPDGESGAFLHTLYVRDVSVVTSGDYQRYYTVGGVRYHHIIDPATCRPAAYWRAVTVLCADSGLADALSTALFTLPQAEGQALLDRYGAEAMWVDASGGEVFSPGFSAYLRT
;
A
#
# COMPACT_ATOMS: atom_id res chain seq x y z
N TRP A 1 16.68 -6.79 9.32
CA TRP A 1 15.35 -6.19 9.14
C TRP A 1 14.33 -7.30 9.29
N SER A 2 13.61 -7.36 10.40
CA SER A 2 12.44 -8.22 10.49
C SER A 2 11.30 -7.59 9.68
N SER A 3 10.49 -8.41 9.04
CA SER A 3 9.31 -7.99 8.27
C SER A 3 8.26 -7.26 9.12
N ASP A 4 8.45 -7.22 10.44
CA ASP A 4 7.55 -6.62 11.42
C ASP A 4 7.88 -5.15 11.73
N VAL A 5 9.03 -4.61 11.26
CA VAL A 5 9.29 -3.16 11.21
C VAL A 5 8.48 -2.60 10.03
N CYS A 6 7.20 -2.76 10.17
CA CYS A 6 6.22 -2.40 9.16
C CYS A 6 5.84 -0.92 9.31
N SER A 7 5.15 -0.40 8.31
CA SER A 7 4.51 0.92 8.30
C SER A 7 3.80 1.29 9.61
N SER A 8 3.27 0.30 10.36
CA SER A 8 2.68 0.50 11.68
C SER A 8 3.68 1.08 12.69
N ASP A 9 4.95 0.66 12.69
CA ASP A 9 5.95 1.18 13.61
C ASP A 9 6.28 2.66 13.36
N LEU A 10 6.23 3.10 12.10
CA LEU A 10 6.42 4.51 11.74
C LEU A 10 5.23 5.39 12.14
N ILE A 11 4.04 4.80 12.25
CA ILE A 11 2.78 5.53 12.47
C ILE A 11 2.36 5.49 13.94
N TYR A 12 2.51 4.34 14.61
CA TYR A 12 1.92 4.06 15.91
C TYR A 12 2.92 3.90 17.06
N SER A 13 4.22 3.73 16.77
CA SER A 13 5.21 3.42 17.80
C SER A 13 6.01 4.65 18.23
N ASP A 14 6.14 4.81 19.55
CA ASP A 14 7.08 5.74 20.15
C ASP A 14 8.44 5.05 20.33
N TYR A 15 9.46 5.58 19.67
CA TYR A 15 10.85 5.16 19.90
C TYR A 15 11.62 6.33 20.51
N ASP A 16 12.29 6.08 21.64
CA ASP A 16 13.10 7.10 22.31
C ASP A 16 14.15 7.70 21.35
N GLY A 17 14.06 9.02 21.15
CA GLY A 17 14.98 9.77 20.31
C GLY A 17 14.72 9.69 18.79
N VAL A 18 13.62 9.07 18.36
CA VAL A 18 13.23 9.01 16.94
C VAL A 18 11.95 9.81 16.70
N VAL A 19 12.06 10.86 15.89
CA VAL A 19 10.90 11.62 15.40
C VAL A 19 10.39 10.93 14.14
N ASN A 20 9.22 10.31 14.22
CA ASN A 20 8.57 9.56 13.14
C ASN A 20 7.22 10.18 12.74
N LEU A 21 6.42 9.51 11.89
CA LEU A 21 5.11 9.99 11.47
C LEU A 21 4.10 10.12 12.63
N LYS A 22 4.26 9.33 13.70
CA LYS A 22 3.42 9.51 14.89
C LYS A 22 3.60 10.91 15.48
N ALA A 23 4.84 11.39 15.62
CA ALA A 23 5.11 12.73 16.12
C ALA A 23 4.49 13.83 15.24
N VAL A 24 4.49 13.63 13.91
CA VAL A 24 3.83 14.54 12.97
C VAL A 24 2.31 14.51 13.15
N ASN A 25 1.72 13.32 13.29
CA ASN A 25 0.29 13.16 13.54
C ASN A 25 -0.15 13.76 14.88
N ASP A 26 0.64 13.58 15.93
CA ASP A 26 0.34 14.11 17.26
C ASP A 26 0.41 15.66 17.31
N ALA A 27 1.19 16.27 16.41
CA ALA A 27 1.31 17.72 16.27
C ALA A 27 0.29 18.34 15.28
N ALA A 28 -0.67 17.56 14.75
CA ALA A 28 -1.65 18.05 13.78
C ALA A 28 -2.44 19.24 14.31
N GLY A 29 -2.58 20.30 13.50
CA GLY A 29 -3.16 21.61 13.89
C GLY A 29 -2.19 22.53 14.63
N GLY A 30 -0.97 22.06 14.92
CA GLY A 30 0.05 22.81 15.66
C GLY A 30 1.22 23.30 14.81
N ALA A 31 2.37 23.47 15.47
CA ALA A 31 3.59 23.94 14.82
C ALA A 31 4.24 22.87 13.92
N PRO A 32 5.05 23.27 12.93
CA PRO A 32 5.84 22.35 12.12
C PRO A 32 6.76 21.46 12.98
N VAL A 33 6.87 20.19 12.62
CA VAL A 33 7.74 19.19 13.25
C VAL A 33 8.99 19.00 12.41
N VAL A 34 10.17 19.09 13.01
CA VAL A 34 11.43 18.75 12.34
C VAL A 34 11.55 17.25 12.24
N VAL A 35 11.78 16.75 11.03
CA VAL A 35 11.86 15.31 10.73
C VAL A 35 13.13 14.95 9.95
N ASP A 36 13.50 13.66 9.93
CA ASP A 36 14.58 13.16 9.10
C ASP A 36 14.25 13.36 7.60
N ARG A 37 15.27 13.60 6.78
CA ARG A 37 15.14 13.76 5.32
C ARG A 37 14.39 12.58 4.67
N LYS A 38 14.53 11.37 5.18
CA LYS A 38 13.82 10.19 4.68
C LYS A 38 12.31 10.30 4.81
N ILE A 39 11.82 10.97 5.87
CA ILE A 39 10.37 11.23 6.05
C ILE A 39 9.90 12.28 5.05
N ILE A 40 10.71 13.33 4.82
CA ILE A 40 10.43 14.32 3.77
C ILE A 40 10.31 13.65 2.41
N ASP A 41 11.30 12.84 2.01
CA ASP A 41 11.32 12.16 0.72
C ASP A 41 10.14 11.18 0.55
N LEU A 42 9.78 10.46 1.60
CA LEU A 42 8.60 9.58 1.61
C LEU A 42 7.30 10.38 1.44
N LEU A 43 7.13 11.50 2.14
CA LEU A 43 5.91 12.29 2.06
C LEU A 43 5.79 13.06 0.73
N LEU A 44 6.90 13.47 0.12
CA LEU A 44 6.92 14.01 -1.23
C LEU A 44 6.46 12.93 -2.23
N PHE A 45 6.96 11.72 -2.11
CA PHE A 45 6.53 10.60 -2.92
C PHE A 45 5.04 10.28 -2.72
N CYS A 46 4.53 10.33 -1.48
CA CYS A 46 3.10 10.18 -1.17
C CYS A 46 2.24 11.25 -1.85
N ARG A 47 2.71 12.52 -1.84
CA ARG A 47 2.02 13.63 -2.51
C ARG A 47 1.92 13.40 -3.99
N ASP A 48 3.04 13.08 -4.63
CA ASP A 48 3.10 12.85 -6.08
C ASP A 48 2.22 11.65 -6.50
N LEU A 49 2.14 10.61 -5.67
CA LEU A 49 1.23 9.48 -5.89
C LEU A 49 -0.24 9.87 -5.68
N CYS A 50 -0.55 10.66 -4.66
CA CYS A 50 -1.92 11.14 -4.43
C CYS A 50 -2.42 11.93 -5.65
N GLU A 51 -1.63 12.87 -6.15
CA GLU A 51 -1.93 13.63 -7.36
C GLU A 51 -2.02 12.74 -8.60
N GLY A 52 -1.01 11.88 -8.80
CA GLY A 52 -0.90 11.02 -9.99
C GLY A 52 -1.97 9.93 -10.09
N THR A 53 -2.51 9.47 -8.96
CA THR A 53 -3.59 8.47 -8.91
C THR A 53 -4.98 9.08 -8.74
N GLY A 54 -5.11 10.41 -8.74
CA GLY A 54 -6.38 11.08 -8.50
C GLY A 54 -6.96 10.81 -7.12
N GLY A 55 -6.09 10.64 -6.10
CA GLY A 55 -6.48 10.41 -4.71
C GLY A 55 -6.74 8.95 -4.36
N GLN A 56 -6.59 7.99 -5.29
CA GLN A 56 -6.78 6.56 -4.99
C GLN A 56 -5.74 6.03 -4.00
N VAL A 57 -4.52 6.57 -4.03
CA VAL A 57 -3.50 6.38 -3.00
C VAL A 57 -3.33 7.71 -2.28
N ASN A 58 -3.81 7.78 -1.06
CA ASN A 58 -3.83 9.02 -0.30
C ASN A 58 -3.35 8.77 1.14
N ALA A 59 -2.14 9.21 1.45
CA ALA A 59 -1.60 9.10 2.81
C ALA A 59 -2.36 9.94 3.84
N ALA A 60 -3.16 10.93 3.44
CA ALA A 60 -4.03 11.69 4.35
C ALA A 60 -5.33 10.95 4.73
N LEU A 61 -5.53 9.72 4.26
CA LEU A 61 -6.71 8.89 4.62
C LEU A 61 -6.60 8.27 6.03
N GLY A 62 -5.54 8.53 6.76
CA GLY A 62 -5.20 7.85 8.01
C GLY A 62 -6.29 7.88 9.08
N GLY A 63 -7.09 8.95 9.16
CA GLY A 63 -8.24 9.00 10.09
C GLY A 63 -9.31 7.96 9.78
N VAL A 64 -9.61 7.74 8.51
CA VAL A 64 -10.54 6.69 8.06
C VAL A 64 -9.95 5.30 8.27
N LEU A 65 -8.67 5.12 7.91
CA LEU A 65 -7.97 3.84 8.05
C LEU A 65 -7.86 3.39 9.52
N ALA A 66 -7.65 4.33 10.45
CA ALA A 66 -7.60 4.05 11.89
C ALA A 66 -8.92 3.45 12.40
N LEU A 67 -10.07 4.00 11.99
CA LEU A 67 -11.38 3.47 12.39
C LEU A 67 -11.59 2.02 11.90
N TRP A 68 -11.17 1.70 10.69
CA TRP A 68 -11.22 0.34 10.16
C TRP A 68 -10.21 -0.59 10.83
N HIS A 69 -9.02 -0.07 11.16
CA HIS A 69 -8.01 -0.81 11.90
C HIS A 69 -8.53 -1.21 13.28
N ASP A 70 -9.05 -0.25 14.05
CA ASP A 70 -9.56 -0.47 15.41
C ASP A 70 -10.72 -1.45 15.43
N ALA A 71 -11.67 -1.32 14.48
CA ALA A 71 -12.80 -2.24 14.34
C ALA A 71 -12.32 -3.66 14.00
N ARG A 72 -11.29 -3.79 13.16
CA ARG A 72 -10.69 -5.09 12.82
C ARG A 72 -10.00 -5.72 14.02
N GLU A 73 -9.15 -4.99 14.73
CA GLU A 73 -8.45 -5.49 15.92
C GLU A 73 -9.44 -5.92 17.02
N ALA A 74 -10.47 -5.11 17.27
CA ALA A 74 -11.54 -5.47 18.18
C ALA A 74 -12.30 -6.72 17.73
N GLY A 75 -12.66 -6.80 16.44
CA GLY A 75 -13.38 -7.96 15.89
C GLY A 75 -12.56 -9.24 15.79
N ILE A 76 -11.24 -9.15 15.68
CA ILE A 76 -10.32 -10.30 15.76
C ILE A 76 -10.20 -10.75 17.24
N SER A 77 -10.10 -9.81 18.17
CA SER A 77 -9.98 -10.09 19.59
C SER A 77 -11.27 -10.69 20.19
N ASP A 78 -12.43 -10.18 19.78
CA ASP A 78 -13.75 -10.69 20.17
C ASP A 78 -14.69 -10.81 18.96
N PRO A 79 -14.66 -11.94 18.24
CA PRO A 79 -15.49 -12.14 17.06
C PRO A 79 -17.02 -12.10 17.33
N ALA A 80 -17.46 -12.36 18.56
CA ALA A 80 -18.86 -12.33 18.91
C ALA A 80 -19.43 -10.90 18.99
N SER A 81 -18.57 -9.93 19.32
CA SER A 81 -18.90 -8.49 19.40
C SER A 81 -18.41 -7.71 18.18
N ALA A 82 -17.93 -8.40 17.13
CA ALA A 82 -17.41 -7.74 15.94
C ALA A 82 -18.44 -6.80 15.30
N ALA A 83 -18.06 -5.56 15.08
CA ALA A 83 -18.92 -4.52 14.53
C ALA A 83 -18.19 -3.71 13.44
N LEU A 84 -18.96 -3.05 12.59
CA LEU A 84 -18.42 -2.08 11.64
C LEU A 84 -18.08 -0.77 12.37
N PRO A 85 -17.14 0.03 11.84
CA PRO A 85 -16.91 1.39 12.33
C PRO A 85 -18.20 2.21 12.32
N ASP A 86 -18.34 3.11 13.27
CA ASP A 86 -19.48 4.03 13.34
C ASP A 86 -19.57 4.89 12.07
N ALA A 87 -20.75 4.95 11.46
CA ALA A 87 -20.94 5.63 10.19
C ALA A 87 -20.76 7.16 10.30
N ALA A 88 -21.10 7.77 11.44
CA ALA A 88 -20.92 9.20 11.67
C ALA A 88 -19.44 9.52 11.88
N ALA A 89 -18.70 8.67 12.60
CA ALA A 89 -17.26 8.79 12.76
C ALA A 89 -16.52 8.65 11.41
N LEU A 90 -16.90 7.70 10.56
CA LEU A 90 -16.35 7.56 9.21
C LEU A 90 -16.64 8.80 8.35
N ALA A 91 -17.87 9.32 8.38
CA ALA A 91 -18.24 10.51 7.62
C ALA A 91 -17.48 11.76 8.11
N GLU A 92 -17.21 11.86 9.41
CA GLU A 92 -16.38 12.95 9.95
C GLU A 92 -14.93 12.80 9.51
N ALA A 93 -14.32 11.62 9.68
CA ALA A 93 -12.94 11.36 9.28
C ALA A 93 -12.72 11.60 7.77
N ALA A 94 -13.70 11.27 6.93
CA ALA A 94 -13.66 11.50 5.48
C ALA A 94 -13.52 12.98 5.08
N ARG A 95 -13.88 13.92 5.95
CA ARG A 95 -13.76 15.37 5.69
C ARG A 95 -12.33 15.89 5.90
N HIS A 96 -11.47 15.08 6.51
CA HIS A 96 -10.10 15.42 6.92
C HIS A 96 -9.07 14.58 6.15
N THR A 97 -9.24 14.47 4.83
CA THR A 97 -8.40 13.64 3.94
C THR A 97 -7.73 14.42 2.82
N ASP A 98 -7.77 15.76 2.88
CA ASP A 98 -7.13 16.61 1.89
C ASP A 98 -5.63 16.73 2.15
N PHE A 99 -4.82 16.09 1.29
CA PHE A 99 -3.36 16.12 1.40
C PHE A 99 -2.76 17.53 1.29
N SER A 100 -3.47 18.51 0.71
CA SER A 100 -3.03 19.91 0.67
C SER A 100 -2.87 20.54 2.04
N SER A 101 -3.48 19.98 3.09
CA SER A 101 -3.30 20.37 4.48
C SER A 101 -1.95 19.90 5.08
N VAL A 102 -1.14 19.14 4.32
CA VAL A 102 0.19 18.67 4.73
C VAL A 102 1.25 19.54 4.06
N ILE A 103 1.83 20.46 4.82
CA ILE A 103 2.88 21.36 4.35
C ILE A 103 4.23 20.69 4.59
N ILE A 104 5.01 20.51 3.53
CA ILE A 104 6.35 19.89 3.56
C ILE A 104 7.36 20.98 3.18
N ASP A 105 8.23 21.35 4.11
CA ASP A 105 9.34 22.26 3.86
C ASP A 105 10.66 21.48 3.78
N GLU A 106 11.12 21.27 2.56
CA GLU A 106 12.36 20.52 2.29
C GLU A 106 13.61 21.23 2.82
N ALA A 107 13.63 22.58 2.77
CA ALA A 107 14.79 23.35 3.20
C ALA A 107 14.94 23.37 4.72
N ALA A 108 13.83 23.47 5.43
CA ALA A 108 13.79 23.41 6.89
C ALA A 108 13.73 21.98 7.45
N SER A 109 13.54 20.97 6.59
CA SER A 109 13.26 19.58 6.99
C SER A 109 12.09 19.49 7.97
N THR A 110 10.97 20.17 7.68
CA THR A 110 9.80 20.14 8.54
C THR A 110 8.55 19.69 7.83
N VAL A 111 7.63 19.12 8.61
CA VAL A 111 6.28 18.76 8.19
C VAL A 111 5.27 19.39 9.13
N GLN A 112 4.24 20.02 8.59
CA GLN A 112 3.12 20.57 9.35
C GLN A 112 1.80 20.06 8.79
N ILE A 113 0.96 19.52 9.63
CA ILE A 113 -0.44 19.23 9.30
C ILE A 113 -1.27 20.38 9.82
N THR A 114 -1.90 21.16 8.93
CA THR A 114 -2.69 22.34 9.29
C THR A 114 -4.09 22.00 9.79
N ASP A 115 -4.63 20.88 9.36
CA ASP A 115 -5.93 20.34 9.82
C ASP A 115 -5.72 19.47 11.08
N PRO A 116 -6.27 19.83 12.25
CA PRO A 116 -6.04 19.10 13.50
C PRO A 116 -6.63 17.69 13.53
N ALA A 117 -7.59 17.40 12.65
CA ALA A 117 -8.24 16.08 12.56
C ALA A 117 -7.61 15.15 11.50
N LEU A 118 -6.81 15.68 10.58
CA LEU A 118 -6.11 14.89 9.60
C LEU A 118 -5.07 13.98 10.26
N ARG A 119 -4.96 12.75 9.76
CA ARG A 119 -3.93 11.78 10.16
C ARG A 119 -3.27 11.21 8.92
N LEU A 120 -1.95 11.11 8.96
CA LEU A 120 -1.17 10.44 7.91
C LEU A 120 -1.07 8.94 8.18
N ASP A 121 -1.27 8.16 7.13
CA ASP A 121 -0.98 6.71 7.07
C ASP A 121 -0.29 6.40 5.74
N VAL A 122 0.87 5.76 5.81
CA VAL A 122 1.70 5.41 4.64
C VAL A 122 1.70 3.92 4.34
N GLY A 123 0.78 3.15 4.94
CA GLY A 123 0.73 1.69 4.87
C GLY A 123 0.64 1.11 3.47
N ALA A 124 0.01 1.82 2.54
CA ALA A 124 -0.12 1.42 1.14
C ALA A 124 1.14 1.68 0.30
N ILE A 125 2.17 2.34 0.87
CA ILE A 125 3.32 2.87 0.10
C ILE A 125 4.64 2.47 0.74
N ALA A 126 4.71 2.49 2.07
CA ALA A 126 5.98 2.48 2.81
C ALA A 126 6.80 1.21 2.62
N LYS A 127 6.16 0.04 2.43
CA LYS A 127 6.88 -1.22 2.23
C LYS A 127 7.63 -1.23 0.91
N GLY A 128 6.91 -0.94 -0.18
CA GLY A 128 7.49 -0.87 -1.51
C GLY A 128 8.54 0.23 -1.62
N TYR A 129 8.27 1.40 -1.03
CA TYR A 129 9.22 2.51 -0.99
C TYR A 129 10.53 2.10 -0.28
N ALA A 130 10.44 1.47 0.89
CA ALA A 130 11.62 1.01 1.63
C ALA A 130 12.42 -0.05 0.85
N VAL A 131 11.73 -1.01 0.21
CA VAL A 131 12.35 -2.01 -0.67
C VAL A 131 13.11 -1.33 -1.81
N GLU A 132 12.49 -0.35 -2.46
CA GLU A 132 13.13 0.39 -3.56
C GLU A 132 14.37 1.16 -3.09
N GLN A 133 14.31 1.84 -1.93
CA GLN A 133 15.48 2.56 -1.39
C GLN A 133 16.65 1.60 -1.11
N VAL A 134 16.38 0.40 -0.61
CA VAL A 134 17.42 -0.63 -0.40
C VAL A 134 17.95 -1.11 -1.75
N CYS A 135 17.09 -1.37 -2.73
CA CYS A 135 17.49 -1.87 -4.05
C CYS A 135 18.32 -0.87 -4.85
N ARG A 136 18.05 0.44 -4.74
CA ARG A 136 18.87 1.49 -5.39
C ARG A 136 20.32 1.53 -4.91
N ALA A 137 20.58 1.08 -3.68
CA ALA A 137 21.92 0.98 -3.11
C ALA A 137 22.54 -0.42 -3.26
N ALA A 138 21.76 -1.40 -3.73
CA ALA A 138 22.18 -2.79 -3.84
C ALA A 138 22.84 -3.08 -5.21
N PRO A 139 23.74 -4.07 -5.30
CA PRO A 139 24.24 -4.53 -6.58
C PRO A 139 23.15 -5.24 -7.39
N ASP A 140 23.37 -5.37 -8.70
CA ASP A 140 22.53 -6.20 -9.56
C ASP A 140 22.57 -7.68 -9.14
N GLY A 141 21.51 -8.41 -9.49
CA GLY A 141 21.44 -9.85 -9.27
C GLY A 141 20.95 -10.25 -7.88
N LEU A 142 20.19 -9.39 -7.21
CA LEU A 142 19.50 -9.70 -5.95
C LEU A 142 17.98 -9.86 -6.17
N LEU A 143 17.38 -10.65 -5.30
CA LEU A 143 15.94 -10.74 -5.13
C LEU A 143 15.60 -10.42 -3.68
N LEU A 144 14.93 -9.29 -3.45
CA LEU A 144 14.39 -8.92 -2.16
C LEU A 144 12.92 -9.28 -2.08
N SER A 145 12.50 -9.82 -0.92
CA SER A 145 11.08 -10.06 -0.62
C SER A 145 10.78 -9.58 0.80
N VAL A 146 9.93 -8.57 0.92
CA VAL A 146 9.58 -7.95 2.20
C VAL A 146 8.06 -7.82 2.28
N GLY A 147 7.41 -8.61 3.14
CA GLY A 147 5.98 -8.53 3.37
C GLY A 147 5.13 -8.68 2.10
N GLY A 148 5.58 -9.50 1.15
CA GLY A 148 4.90 -9.72 -0.13
C GLY A 148 5.32 -8.79 -1.28
N ASN A 149 6.11 -7.74 -1.01
CA ASN A 149 6.74 -6.93 -2.04
C ASN A 149 8.02 -7.63 -2.48
N VAL A 150 8.08 -8.07 -3.74
CA VAL A 150 9.26 -8.72 -4.33
C VAL A 150 9.90 -7.79 -5.33
N ARG A 151 11.22 -7.56 -5.24
CA ARG A 151 11.99 -6.74 -6.17
C ARG A 151 13.24 -7.50 -6.64
N ALA A 152 13.38 -7.67 -7.94
CA ALA A 152 14.58 -8.21 -8.56
C ALA A 152 15.43 -7.07 -9.14
N THR A 153 16.71 -6.97 -8.74
CA THR A 153 17.65 -5.94 -9.22
C THR A 153 18.51 -6.50 -10.36
N GLY A 154 17.91 -6.91 -11.45
CA GLY A 154 18.58 -7.57 -12.56
C GLY A 154 18.43 -9.11 -12.55
N PRO A 155 19.10 -9.81 -13.47
CA PRO A 155 19.05 -11.27 -13.56
C PRO A 155 19.77 -11.94 -12.38
N LYS A 156 19.54 -13.23 -12.21
CA LYS A 156 20.37 -14.05 -11.32
C LYS A 156 21.86 -13.99 -11.71
N PRO A 157 22.77 -14.22 -10.77
CA PRO A 157 24.15 -14.55 -11.12
C PRO A 157 24.16 -15.71 -12.12
N GLY A 158 24.71 -15.49 -13.33
CA GLY A 158 24.62 -16.44 -14.45
C GLY A 158 23.67 -16.02 -15.57
N GLY A 159 22.91 -14.94 -15.40
CA GLY A 159 22.09 -14.32 -16.46
C GLY A 159 20.67 -14.85 -16.59
N GLU A 160 20.26 -15.83 -15.78
CA GLU A 160 18.90 -16.38 -15.76
C GLU A 160 17.88 -15.43 -15.12
N ASN A 161 16.61 -15.61 -15.48
CA ASN A 161 15.51 -14.92 -14.82
C ASN A 161 15.23 -15.52 -13.41
N TRP A 162 14.73 -14.69 -12.51
CA TRP A 162 14.13 -15.14 -11.27
C TRP A 162 12.76 -15.75 -11.55
N VAL A 163 12.34 -16.67 -10.68
CA VAL A 163 11.00 -17.23 -10.71
C VAL A 163 10.26 -16.77 -9.46
N VAL A 164 9.15 -16.05 -9.65
CA VAL A 164 8.34 -15.50 -8.58
C VAL A 164 6.92 -16.04 -8.71
N GLY A 165 6.34 -16.55 -7.62
CA GLY A 165 4.96 -17.04 -7.58
C GLY A 165 3.97 -15.96 -7.20
N ILE A 166 2.82 -15.91 -7.88
CA ILE A 166 1.63 -15.16 -7.48
C ILE A 166 0.77 -16.07 -6.63
N GLN A 167 0.57 -15.73 -5.36
CA GLN A 167 -0.21 -16.56 -4.43
C GLN A 167 -1.69 -16.62 -4.83
N ALA A 168 -2.28 -17.81 -4.73
CA ALA A 168 -3.72 -17.98 -4.94
C ALA A 168 -4.52 -17.39 -3.75
N PRO A 169 -5.56 -16.56 -4.00
CA PRO A 169 -6.36 -15.94 -2.93
C PRO A 169 -7.06 -16.95 -1.99
N ASP A 170 -7.46 -18.11 -2.52
CA ASP A 170 -8.13 -19.18 -1.77
C ASP A 170 -7.27 -20.43 -1.64
N GLY A 171 -6.01 -20.35 -2.05
CA GLY A 171 -5.11 -21.50 -2.02
C GLY A 171 -4.73 -21.89 -0.60
N GLU A 172 -4.53 -23.19 -0.36
CA GLU A 172 -3.78 -23.65 0.79
C GLU A 172 -2.41 -22.96 0.81
N SER A 173 -1.82 -22.80 1.99
CA SER A 173 -0.52 -22.15 2.14
C SER A 173 0.51 -22.76 1.16
N GLY A 174 0.98 -21.95 0.21
CA GLY A 174 1.93 -22.34 -0.82
C GLY A 174 1.35 -22.64 -2.22
N ALA A 175 0.03 -22.53 -2.44
CA ALA A 175 -0.54 -22.60 -3.77
C ALA A 175 -0.33 -21.29 -4.55
N PHE A 176 0.10 -21.41 -5.81
CA PHE A 176 0.28 -20.28 -6.71
C PHE A 176 -0.75 -20.32 -7.85
N LEU A 177 -1.31 -19.16 -8.20
CA LEU A 177 -2.08 -18.98 -9.42
C LEU A 177 -1.16 -19.09 -10.64
N HIS A 178 -0.09 -18.31 -10.61
CA HIS A 178 0.91 -18.25 -11.68
C HIS A 178 2.31 -18.18 -11.10
N THR A 179 3.27 -18.52 -11.96
CA THR A 179 4.68 -18.19 -11.74
C THR A 179 5.18 -17.29 -12.86
N LEU A 180 6.02 -16.32 -12.48
CA LEU A 180 6.55 -15.30 -13.37
C LEU A 180 8.05 -15.48 -13.55
N TYR A 181 8.54 -15.20 -14.77
CA TYR A 181 9.94 -14.94 -15.02
C TYR A 181 10.19 -13.45 -14.89
N VAL A 182 11.00 -13.06 -13.90
CA VAL A 182 11.30 -11.65 -13.62
C VAL A 182 12.82 -11.41 -13.65
N ARG A 183 13.19 -10.18 -13.99
CA ARG A 183 14.58 -9.78 -14.10
C ARG A 183 14.78 -8.43 -13.39
N ASP A 184 14.57 -7.31 -13.94
CA ASP A 184 14.69 -6.00 -13.29
C ASP A 184 13.29 -5.39 -13.10
N VAL A 185 12.53 -5.98 -12.19
CA VAL A 185 11.13 -5.61 -11.96
C VAL A 185 10.68 -5.99 -10.56
N SER A 186 9.72 -5.25 -10.04
CA SER A 186 9.01 -5.56 -8.81
C SER A 186 7.73 -6.31 -9.11
N VAL A 187 7.36 -7.23 -8.22
CA VAL A 187 6.09 -7.96 -8.20
C VAL A 187 5.42 -7.69 -6.86
N VAL A 188 4.30 -7.00 -6.87
CA VAL A 188 3.59 -6.63 -5.65
C VAL A 188 2.12 -7.01 -5.76
N THR A 189 1.59 -7.67 -4.75
CA THR A 189 0.19 -8.11 -4.72
C THR A 189 -0.55 -7.52 -3.53
N SER A 190 -1.65 -6.84 -3.80
CA SER A 190 -2.69 -6.48 -2.83
C SER A 190 -3.83 -7.48 -2.89
N GLY A 191 -4.35 -7.91 -1.72
CA GLY A 191 -5.41 -8.92 -1.66
C GLY A 191 -6.33 -8.79 -0.44
N ASP A 192 -7.60 -9.18 -0.61
CA ASP A 192 -8.66 -9.13 0.40
C ASP A 192 -8.48 -10.17 1.51
N TYR A 193 -7.65 -11.18 1.29
CA TYR A 193 -7.45 -12.35 2.12
C TYR A 193 -6.32 -12.21 3.15
N GLN A 194 -5.50 -11.18 3.06
CA GLN A 194 -4.32 -11.01 3.92
C GLN A 194 -4.67 -10.46 5.30
N ARG A 195 -5.50 -9.41 5.35
CA ARG A 195 -5.90 -8.72 6.58
C ARG A 195 -7.38 -8.38 6.53
N TYR A 196 -8.20 -9.13 7.23
CA TYR A 196 -9.65 -8.94 7.29
C TYR A 196 -10.22 -9.36 8.64
N TYR A 197 -11.46 -9.00 8.90
CA TYR A 197 -12.29 -9.54 9.96
C TYR A 197 -13.70 -9.81 9.43
N THR A 198 -14.54 -10.47 10.22
CA THR A 198 -15.88 -10.89 9.77
C THR A 198 -16.94 -10.31 10.70
N VAL A 199 -17.96 -9.68 10.12
CA VAL A 199 -19.15 -9.17 10.84
C VAL A 199 -20.38 -9.76 10.18
N GLY A 200 -21.21 -10.47 10.95
CA GLY A 200 -22.44 -11.09 10.42
C GLY A 200 -22.22 -12.06 9.26
N GLY A 201 -21.07 -12.74 9.21
CA GLY A 201 -20.70 -13.65 8.12
C GLY A 201 -20.12 -12.96 6.88
N VAL A 202 -20.03 -11.64 6.85
CA VAL A 202 -19.43 -10.86 5.75
C VAL A 202 -17.99 -10.50 6.10
N ARG A 203 -17.07 -10.69 5.16
CA ARG A 203 -15.65 -10.34 5.29
C ARG A 203 -15.43 -8.86 4.97
N TYR A 204 -14.65 -8.16 5.81
CA TYR A 204 -14.23 -6.77 5.65
C TYR A 204 -12.71 -6.70 5.72
N HIS A 205 -12.07 -6.42 4.59
CA HIS A 205 -10.62 -6.33 4.48
C HIS A 205 -10.10 -4.89 4.65
N HIS A 206 -8.79 -4.74 4.70
CA HIS A 206 -8.09 -3.50 5.05
C HIS A 206 -7.89 -2.51 3.90
N ILE A 207 -8.20 -2.88 2.65
CA ILE A 207 -8.01 -1.99 1.48
C ILE A 207 -9.28 -1.15 1.34
N ILE A 208 -9.18 0.11 1.73
CA ILE A 208 -10.30 1.03 1.79
C ILE A 208 -10.32 1.90 0.54
N ASP A 209 -11.46 1.94 -0.13
CA ASP A 209 -11.73 2.84 -1.23
C ASP A 209 -11.92 4.28 -0.69
N PRO A 210 -11.08 5.24 -1.11
CA PRO A 210 -11.15 6.62 -0.63
C PRO A 210 -12.48 7.31 -0.94
N ALA A 211 -13.15 6.93 -2.04
CA ALA A 211 -14.40 7.55 -2.46
C ALA A 211 -15.58 7.14 -1.57
N THR A 212 -15.57 5.92 -1.06
CA THR A 212 -16.67 5.36 -0.24
C THR A 212 -16.33 5.26 1.24
N CYS A 213 -15.04 5.37 1.60
CA CYS A 213 -14.49 5.10 2.94
C CYS A 213 -14.85 3.70 3.46
N ARG A 214 -15.02 2.74 2.56
CA ARG A 214 -15.36 1.33 2.84
C ARG A 214 -14.38 0.40 2.15
N PRO A 215 -14.28 -0.88 2.60
CA PRO A 215 -13.51 -1.88 1.86
C PRO A 215 -13.92 -1.93 0.39
N ALA A 216 -12.94 -1.90 -0.49
CA ALA A 216 -13.16 -1.96 -1.93
C ALA A 216 -13.82 -3.29 -2.35
N ALA A 217 -14.57 -3.29 -3.45
CA ALA A 217 -15.41 -4.43 -3.83
C ALA A 217 -15.17 -4.95 -5.26
N TYR A 218 -14.21 -4.38 -5.98
CA TYR A 218 -13.99 -4.79 -7.39
C TYR A 218 -13.21 -6.08 -7.51
N TRP A 219 -12.20 -6.29 -6.66
CA TRP A 219 -11.20 -7.33 -6.86
C TRP A 219 -10.93 -8.12 -5.58
N ARG A 220 -10.49 -9.36 -5.73
CA ARG A 220 -9.95 -10.19 -4.66
C ARG A 220 -8.43 -10.06 -4.53
N ALA A 221 -7.76 -9.92 -5.66
CA ALA A 221 -6.32 -9.69 -5.72
C ALA A 221 -5.96 -8.83 -6.92
N VAL A 222 -4.93 -8.02 -6.76
CA VAL A 222 -4.29 -7.27 -7.85
C VAL A 222 -2.79 -7.44 -7.71
N THR A 223 -2.14 -7.98 -8.74
CA THR A 223 -0.68 -8.09 -8.82
C THR A 223 -0.15 -7.09 -9.84
N VAL A 224 0.78 -6.24 -9.41
CA VAL A 224 1.42 -5.23 -10.27
C VAL A 224 2.87 -5.60 -10.54
N LEU A 225 3.29 -5.41 -11.79
CA LEU A 225 4.66 -5.49 -12.27
C LEU A 225 5.12 -4.09 -12.65
N CYS A 226 6.14 -3.58 -11.97
CA CYS A 226 6.68 -2.24 -12.21
C CYS A 226 8.19 -2.22 -11.90
N ALA A 227 8.94 -1.36 -12.57
CA ALA A 227 10.37 -1.23 -12.30
C ALA A 227 10.66 -0.73 -10.87
N ASP A 228 9.86 0.21 -10.36
CA ASP A 228 9.98 0.77 -9.00
C ASP A 228 9.04 0.04 -8.03
N SER A 229 9.58 -0.44 -6.91
CA SER A 229 8.81 -1.19 -5.90
C SER A 229 7.84 -0.32 -5.12
N GLY A 230 8.18 0.95 -4.87
CA GLY A 230 7.29 1.89 -4.20
C GLY A 230 6.07 2.22 -5.06
N LEU A 231 6.31 2.43 -6.35
CA LEU A 231 5.23 2.63 -7.31
C LEU A 231 4.37 1.37 -7.48
N ALA A 232 4.97 0.18 -7.52
CA ALA A 232 4.24 -1.08 -7.61
C ALA A 232 3.31 -1.30 -6.40
N ASP A 233 3.79 -1.01 -5.17
CA ASP A 233 3.00 -1.11 -3.92
C ASP A 233 1.80 -0.15 -3.97
N ALA A 234 2.03 1.11 -4.32
CA ALA A 234 1.00 2.12 -4.46
C ALA A 234 -0.03 1.75 -5.54
N LEU A 235 0.43 1.38 -6.74
CA LEU A 235 -0.44 0.98 -7.85
C LEU A 235 -1.27 -0.26 -7.51
N SER A 236 -0.72 -1.26 -6.81
CA SER A 236 -1.49 -2.44 -6.42
C SER A 236 -2.70 -2.07 -5.54
N THR A 237 -2.56 -1.06 -4.69
CA THR A 237 -3.66 -0.51 -3.87
C THR A 237 -4.62 0.34 -4.72
N ALA A 238 -4.12 1.25 -5.57
CA ALA A 238 -4.97 2.09 -6.43
C ALA A 238 -5.83 1.24 -7.38
N LEU A 239 -5.22 0.27 -8.06
CA LEU A 239 -5.91 -0.61 -9.00
C LEU A 239 -6.96 -1.49 -8.30
N PHE A 240 -6.74 -1.82 -7.03
CA PHE A 240 -7.68 -2.61 -6.24
C PHE A 240 -8.99 -1.84 -5.95
N THR A 241 -8.93 -0.51 -5.90
CA THR A 241 -10.08 0.38 -5.62
C THR A 241 -10.76 0.90 -6.88
N LEU A 242 -10.28 0.55 -8.08
CA LEU A 242 -10.78 1.04 -9.36
C LEU A 242 -11.37 -0.08 -10.22
N PRO A 243 -12.37 0.23 -11.08
CA PRO A 243 -12.76 -0.66 -12.16
C PRO A 243 -11.61 -0.84 -13.15
N GLN A 244 -11.58 -1.96 -13.87
CA GLN A 244 -10.48 -2.37 -14.74
C GLN A 244 -10.08 -1.31 -15.79
N ALA A 245 -11.04 -0.62 -16.41
CA ALA A 245 -10.73 0.38 -17.46
C ALA A 245 -9.98 1.59 -16.90
N GLU A 246 -10.34 2.05 -15.69
CA GLU A 246 -9.65 3.16 -15.02
C GLU A 246 -8.28 2.71 -14.51
N GLY A 247 -8.19 1.49 -14.00
CA GLY A 247 -6.93 0.86 -13.61
C GLY A 247 -5.96 0.72 -14.77
N GLN A 248 -6.44 0.33 -15.96
CA GLN A 248 -5.61 0.25 -17.17
C GLN A 248 -5.04 1.62 -17.55
N ALA A 249 -5.84 2.69 -17.46
CA ALA A 249 -5.36 4.04 -17.76
C ALA A 249 -4.24 4.51 -16.81
N LEU A 250 -4.26 4.06 -15.53
CA LEU A 250 -3.15 4.29 -14.60
C LEU A 250 -1.92 3.48 -15.01
N LEU A 251 -2.06 2.20 -15.38
CA LEU A 251 -0.94 1.38 -15.84
C LEU A 251 -0.25 1.98 -17.05
N ASP A 252 -1.02 2.46 -18.04
CA ASP A 252 -0.50 3.10 -19.23
C ASP A 252 0.32 4.37 -18.90
N ARG A 253 -0.16 5.15 -17.91
CA ARG A 253 0.54 6.37 -17.44
C ARG A 253 1.89 6.04 -16.80
N TYR A 254 1.97 4.98 -16.04
CA TYR A 254 3.15 4.64 -15.25
C TYR A 254 4.05 3.57 -15.90
N GLY A 255 3.66 3.04 -17.06
CA GLY A 255 4.42 2.00 -17.76
C GLY A 255 4.50 0.69 -16.96
N ALA A 256 3.44 0.34 -16.27
CA ALA A 256 3.33 -0.85 -15.44
C ALA A 256 2.35 -1.87 -16.05
N GLU A 257 2.44 -3.12 -15.58
CA GLU A 257 1.54 -4.20 -15.96
C GLU A 257 0.82 -4.76 -14.74
N ALA A 258 -0.37 -5.31 -14.93
CA ALA A 258 -1.09 -5.92 -13.83
C ALA A 258 -1.93 -7.13 -14.22
N MET A 259 -2.21 -7.95 -13.20
CA MET A 259 -3.20 -9.01 -13.21
C MET A 259 -4.21 -8.73 -12.11
N TRP A 260 -5.49 -8.83 -12.44
CA TRP A 260 -6.61 -8.73 -11.49
C TRP A 260 -7.29 -10.08 -11.34
N VAL A 261 -7.76 -10.38 -10.15
CA VAL A 261 -8.60 -11.55 -9.84
C VAL A 261 -9.93 -11.04 -9.29
N ASP A 262 -11.03 -11.38 -9.94
CA ASP A 262 -12.38 -10.99 -9.52
C ASP A 262 -12.96 -11.89 -8.41
N ALA A 263 -14.17 -11.57 -7.94
CA ALA A 263 -14.85 -12.30 -6.88
C ALA A 263 -15.17 -13.76 -7.23
N SER A 264 -15.25 -14.11 -8.53
CA SER A 264 -15.50 -15.45 -9.02
C SER A 264 -14.23 -16.27 -9.24
N GLY A 265 -13.05 -15.65 -9.08
CA GLY A 265 -11.75 -16.22 -9.45
C GLY A 265 -11.40 -16.03 -10.93
N GLY A 266 -12.17 -15.22 -11.66
CA GLY A 266 -11.85 -14.82 -13.03
C GLY A 266 -10.61 -13.92 -13.06
N GLU A 267 -9.73 -14.16 -14.04
CA GLU A 267 -8.46 -13.43 -14.18
C GLU A 267 -8.52 -12.48 -15.36
N VAL A 268 -8.04 -11.24 -15.15
CA VAL A 268 -7.89 -10.23 -16.19
C VAL A 268 -6.43 -9.78 -16.21
N PHE A 269 -5.85 -9.66 -17.40
CA PHE A 269 -4.45 -9.27 -17.57
C PHE A 269 -4.37 -7.97 -18.38
N SER A 270 -3.44 -7.10 -18.01
CA SER A 270 -3.02 -6.01 -18.88
C SER A 270 -2.28 -6.55 -20.11
N PRO A 271 -2.19 -5.77 -21.21
CA PRO A 271 -1.67 -6.29 -22.50
C PRO A 271 -0.27 -6.89 -22.45
N GLY A 272 0.64 -6.33 -21.64
CA GLY A 272 2.03 -6.78 -21.56
C GLY A 272 2.30 -7.81 -20.46
N PHE A 273 1.34 -8.07 -19.57
CA PHE A 273 1.56 -8.96 -18.42
C PHE A 273 1.93 -10.39 -18.83
N SER A 274 1.36 -10.91 -19.92
CA SER A 274 1.59 -12.27 -20.40
C SER A 274 3.06 -12.56 -20.76
N ALA A 275 3.84 -11.54 -21.08
CA ALA A 275 5.27 -11.68 -21.38
C ALA A 275 6.09 -12.15 -20.17
N TYR A 276 5.55 -12.02 -18.97
CA TYR A 276 6.21 -12.43 -17.73
C TYR A 276 5.78 -13.83 -17.26
N LEU A 277 4.70 -14.39 -17.81
CA LEU A 277 4.22 -15.71 -17.40
C LEU A 277 5.24 -16.80 -17.73
N ARG A 278 5.51 -17.66 -16.75
CA ARG A 278 6.29 -18.88 -16.96
C ARG A 278 5.36 -19.94 -17.59
N THR A 279 5.53 -20.16 -18.87
CA THR A 279 4.85 -21.22 -19.63
C THR A 279 5.54 -22.55 -19.42
#